data_772aa6e0c21fa1e370ae69dabbfce82b
#
_entry.id   772aa6e0c21fa1e370ae69dabbfce82b
#
_cell.length_a   1.000
_cell.length_b   1.000
_cell.length_c   1.000
_cell.angle_alpha   90.00
_cell.angle_beta   90.00
_cell.angle_gamma   90.00
#
_symmetry.space_group_name_H-M   'P 1'
#
loop_
_entity.id
_entity.type
_entity.pdbx_description
1 polymer ?
#
loop_
_entity_poly.entity_id
_entity_poly.type
_entity_poly.pdbx_seq_one_letter_code
_entity_poly.pdbx_strand_id
1 'polypeptide(L)'
;NLKRTYFSAFTPIEETDFKDKEACSTDRTAKLYNADSLLNQYHYNVKELIFDENDKLSLTQDPKILATKNMNIFPVEINTAPIRELIRVPGIGVKSAHDIVSIRKQKPFSNKEQLKRLGVVIERADPYIKIKGEYQTTFDF
;
A
#
# COMPACT_ATOMS: atom_id res chain seq x y z
N ASN A 1 13.16 -19.10 11.32
CA ASN A 1 12.62 -17.84 10.76
C ASN A 1 12.88 -17.79 9.27
N LEU A 2 11.80 -17.86 8.45
CA LEU A 2 11.88 -17.63 7.00
C LEU A 2 12.24 -16.16 6.76
N LYS A 3 13.30 -15.92 6.00
CA LYS A 3 13.73 -14.55 5.63
C LYS A 3 13.04 -14.02 4.39
N ARG A 4 12.58 -14.92 3.53
CA ARG A 4 11.95 -14.56 2.24
C ARG A 4 11.06 -15.68 1.73
N THR A 5 9.92 -15.30 1.15
CA THR A 5 8.99 -16.22 0.50
C THR A 5 8.96 -15.92 -1.00
N TYR A 6 8.90 -16.96 -1.81
CA TYR A 6 8.76 -16.87 -3.26
C TYR A 6 7.41 -17.45 -3.67
N PHE A 7 6.68 -16.74 -4.49
CA PHE A 7 5.40 -17.17 -5.03
C PHE A 7 5.54 -17.41 -6.53
N SER A 8 4.89 -18.47 -7.02
CA SER A 8 4.74 -18.73 -8.45
C SER A 8 3.31 -19.15 -8.76
N ALA A 9 2.83 -18.81 -9.95
CA ALA A 9 1.54 -19.29 -10.41
C ALA A 9 1.59 -20.81 -10.61
N PHE A 10 0.62 -21.52 -10.04
CA PHE A 10 0.49 -22.96 -10.24
C PHE A 10 0.05 -23.25 -11.68
N THR A 11 0.73 -24.18 -12.31
CA THR A 11 0.36 -24.75 -13.62
C THR A 11 0.22 -26.26 -13.48
N PRO A 12 -0.93 -26.84 -13.85
CA PRO A 12 -1.10 -28.30 -13.80
C PRO A 12 -0.15 -29.02 -14.75
N ILE A 13 0.35 -30.18 -14.33
CA ILE A 13 1.22 -31.05 -15.10
C ILE A 13 0.54 -32.40 -15.22
N GLU A 14 0.46 -32.95 -16.45
CA GLU A 14 -0.27 -34.16 -16.79
C GLU A 14 0.14 -35.41 -15.98
N GLU A 15 1.39 -35.52 -15.58
CA GLU A 15 1.94 -36.69 -14.88
C GLU A 15 1.89 -36.54 -13.34
N THR A 16 1.03 -35.64 -12.80
CA THR A 16 0.92 -35.41 -11.36
C THR A 16 -0.49 -35.62 -10.85
N ASP A 17 -0.62 -35.81 -9.53
CA ASP A 17 -1.92 -35.87 -8.83
C ASP A 17 -2.73 -34.56 -8.91
N PHE A 18 -2.12 -33.49 -9.41
CA PHE A 18 -2.72 -32.16 -9.54
C PHE A 18 -3.09 -31.79 -10.98
N LYS A 19 -3.01 -32.74 -11.92
CA LYS A 19 -3.30 -32.51 -13.35
C LYS A 19 -4.67 -31.90 -13.63
N ASP A 20 -5.66 -32.27 -12.83
CA ASP A 20 -7.06 -31.83 -12.99
C ASP A 20 -7.39 -30.55 -12.19
N LYS A 21 -6.39 -29.94 -11.50
CA LYS A 21 -6.59 -28.68 -10.80
C LYS A 21 -6.47 -27.49 -11.75
N GLU A 22 -7.30 -26.48 -11.51
CA GLU A 22 -7.27 -25.25 -12.26
C GLU A 22 -5.94 -24.49 -12.07
N ALA A 23 -5.39 -23.99 -13.18
CA ALA A 23 -4.19 -23.15 -13.16
C ALA A 23 -4.41 -21.86 -12.37
N CYS A 24 -3.40 -21.44 -11.62
CA CYS A 24 -3.45 -20.18 -10.88
C CYS A 24 -3.08 -19.00 -11.80
N SER A 25 -3.81 -17.90 -11.71
CA SER A 25 -3.49 -16.70 -12.49
C SER A 25 -2.21 -16.02 -12.00
N THR A 26 -1.50 -15.35 -12.92
CA THR A 26 -0.33 -14.51 -12.59
C THR A 26 -0.71 -13.30 -11.74
N ASP A 27 -1.95 -12.80 -11.88
CA ASP A 27 -2.47 -11.69 -11.06
C ASP A 27 -2.49 -12.06 -9.58
N ARG A 28 -2.85 -13.29 -9.23
CA ARG A 28 -2.79 -13.79 -7.87
C ARG A 28 -1.37 -13.72 -7.30
N THR A 29 -0.37 -14.14 -8.08
CA THR A 29 1.04 -14.07 -7.68
C THR A 29 1.47 -12.63 -7.41
N ALA A 30 1.09 -11.69 -8.27
CA ALA A 30 1.37 -10.27 -8.08
C ALA A 30 0.73 -9.72 -6.80
N LYS A 31 -0.52 -10.10 -6.49
CA LYS A 31 -1.20 -9.67 -5.24
C LYS A 31 -0.56 -10.27 -4.00
N LEU A 32 -0.07 -11.50 -4.05
CA LEU A 32 0.68 -12.11 -2.95
C LEU A 32 2.00 -11.37 -2.68
N TYR A 33 2.76 -10.98 -3.72
CA TYR A 33 3.96 -10.16 -3.54
C TYR A 33 3.64 -8.77 -3.01
N ASN A 34 2.53 -8.16 -3.42
CA ASN A 34 2.08 -6.88 -2.86
C ASN A 34 1.78 -7.01 -1.36
N ALA A 35 1.05 -8.05 -0.96
CA ALA A 35 0.75 -8.32 0.45
C ALA A 35 2.02 -8.62 1.26
N ASP A 36 2.93 -9.43 0.72
CA ASP A 36 4.24 -9.71 1.34
C ASP A 36 5.03 -8.43 1.59
N SER A 37 5.06 -7.53 0.61
CA SER A 37 5.70 -6.21 0.76
C SER A 37 5.04 -5.39 1.87
N LEU A 38 3.70 -5.35 1.95
CA LEU A 38 3.00 -4.65 3.03
C LEU A 38 3.38 -5.18 4.41
N LEU A 39 3.46 -6.50 4.56
CA LEU A 39 3.82 -7.12 5.84
C LEU A 39 5.28 -6.88 6.22
N ASN A 40 6.21 -7.08 5.29
CA ASN A 40 7.65 -7.10 5.56
C ASN A 40 8.32 -5.73 5.46
N GLN A 41 7.91 -4.87 4.51
CA GLN A 41 8.53 -3.56 4.28
C GLN A 41 7.75 -2.41 4.92
N TYR A 42 6.42 -2.48 4.87
CA TYR A 42 5.53 -1.45 5.41
C TYR A 42 5.05 -1.73 6.84
N HIS A 43 5.47 -2.86 7.41
CA HIS A 43 5.13 -3.27 8.78
C HIS A 43 3.62 -3.33 9.08
N TYR A 44 2.83 -3.77 8.09
CA TYR A 44 1.42 -4.08 8.28
C TYR A 44 1.26 -5.34 9.13
N ASN A 45 0.22 -5.37 9.94
CA ASN A 45 -0.26 -6.61 10.54
C ASN A 45 -1.17 -7.33 9.55
N VAL A 46 -1.19 -8.66 9.55
CA VAL A 46 -2.11 -9.47 8.71
C VAL A 46 -3.56 -9.04 8.90
N LYS A 47 -3.96 -8.63 10.11
CA LYS A 47 -5.31 -8.16 10.42
C LYS A 47 -5.69 -6.84 9.74
N GLU A 48 -4.72 -6.08 9.24
CA GLU A 48 -4.95 -4.86 8.46
C GLU A 48 -5.26 -5.16 6.99
N LEU A 49 -4.93 -6.36 6.51
CA LEU A 49 -5.24 -6.80 5.16
C LEU A 49 -6.72 -7.23 5.06
N ILE A 50 -7.32 -7.00 3.91
CA ILE A 50 -8.70 -7.39 3.63
C ILE A 50 -8.69 -8.60 2.70
N PHE A 51 -9.35 -9.65 3.15
CA PHE A 51 -9.59 -10.88 2.40
C PHE A 51 -11.08 -10.99 2.06
N ASP A 52 -11.39 -11.72 1.00
CA ASP A 52 -12.77 -12.07 0.66
C ASP A 52 -13.32 -13.20 1.57
N GLU A 53 -14.55 -13.63 1.33
CA GLU A 53 -15.21 -14.71 2.07
C GLU A 53 -14.53 -16.09 1.96
N ASN A 54 -13.60 -16.23 1.00
CA ASN A 54 -12.80 -17.43 0.80
C ASN A 54 -11.35 -17.26 1.25
N ASP A 55 -11.06 -16.29 2.10
CA ASP A 55 -9.74 -15.95 2.61
C ASP A 55 -8.72 -15.61 1.50
N LYS A 56 -9.19 -15.03 0.39
CA LYS A 56 -8.35 -14.64 -0.76
C LYS A 56 -8.21 -13.13 -0.87
N LEU A 57 -7.04 -12.71 -1.35
CA LEU A 57 -6.80 -11.31 -1.73
C LEU A 57 -7.57 -10.96 -3.01
N SER A 58 -8.10 -9.74 -3.07
CA SER A 58 -8.72 -9.22 -4.30
C SER A 58 -7.75 -9.26 -5.47
N LEU A 59 -8.17 -9.78 -6.62
CA LEU A 59 -7.38 -9.77 -7.85
C LEU A 59 -7.42 -8.43 -8.57
N THR A 60 -8.44 -7.61 -8.32
CA THR A 60 -8.70 -6.36 -9.04
C THR A 60 -8.26 -5.11 -8.27
N GLN A 61 -8.32 -5.13 -6.94
CA GLN A 61 -8.01 -3.99 -6.09
C GLN A 61 -6.64 -4.11 -5.43
N ASP A 62 -5.99 -2.96 -5.23
CA ASP A 62 -4.72 -2.88 -4.52
C ASP A 62 -4.91 -3.18 -3.02
N PRO A 63 -4.18 -4.14 -2.43
CA PRO A 63 -4.31 -4.49 -1.02
C PRO A 63 -4.09 -3.31 -0.07
N LYS A 64 -3.20 -2.38 -0.40
CA LYS A 64 -2.93 -1.18 0.40
C LYS A 64 -4.14 -0.23 0.41
N ILE A 65 -4.79 -0.04 -0.75
CA ILE A 65 -6.01 0.77 -0.86
C ILE A 65 -7.17 0.10 -0.11
N LEU A 66 -7.33 -1.22 -0.24
CA LEU A 66 -8.36 -1.94 0.50
C LEU A 66 -8.20 -1.79 2.01
N ALA A 67 -6.98 -1.91 2.51
CA ALA A 67 -6.69 -1.80 3.93
C ALA A 67 -7.12 -0.44 4.52
N THR A 68 -7.11 0.65 3.74
CA THR A 68 -7.54 1.97 4.22
C THR A 68 -8.99 2.01 4.67
N LYS A 69 -9.86 1.12 4.14
CA LYS A 69 -11.29 1.09 4.47
C LYS A 69 -11.56 0.78 5.94
N ASN A 70 -10.64 0.07 6.59
CA ASN A 70 -10.75 -0.31 8.00
C ASN A 70 -9.90 0.56 8.94
N MET A 71 -9.29 1.64 8.42
CA MET A 71 -8.43 2.51 9.19
C MET A 71 -9.09 3.87 9.46
N ASN A 72 -9.19 4.25 10.73
CA ASN A 72 -9.74 5.54 11.15
C ASN A 72 -8.66 6.62 11.33
N ILE A 73 -7.59 6.57 10.52
CA ILE A 73 -6.47 7.53 10.62
C ILE A 73 -6.51 8.62 9.54
N PHE A 74 -7.31 8.42 8.50
CA PHE A 74 -7.35 9.33 7.36
C PHE A 74 -8.35 10.47 7.52
N PRO A 75 -8.05 11.66 6.98
CA PRO A 75 -6.82 12.03 6.28
C PRO A 75 -5.65 12.28 7.23
N VAL A 76 -4.45 11.89 6.80
CA VAL A 76 -3.21 12.02 7.57
C VAL A 76 -2.61 13.42 7.35
N GLU A 77 -2.26 14.13 8.43
CA GLU A 77 -1.56 15.42 8.34
C GLU A 77 -0.05 15.22 8.07
N ILE A 78 0.41 15.63 6.91
CA ILE A 78 1.79 15.41 6.45
C ILE A 78 2.84 15.96 7.41
N ASN A 79 2.57 17.14 8.00
CA ASN A 79 3.54 17.83 8.82
C ASN A 79 3.66 17.28 10.26
N THR A 80 2.69 16.49 10.72
CA THR A 80 2.66 16.04 12.13
C THR A 80 2.51 14.54 12.31
N ALA A 81 1.93 13.84 11.35
CA ALA A 81 1.64 12.42 11.49
C ALA A 81 2.89 11.57 11.75
N PRO A 82 2.81 10.54 12.60
CA PRO A 82 3.91 9.62 12.81
C PRO A 82 4.19 8.81 11.53
N ILE A 83 5.42 8.35 11.38
CA ILE A 83 5.85 7.59 10.19
C ILE A 83 4.96 6.37 9.92
N ARG A 84 4.50 5.69 10.99
CA ARG A 84 3.60 4.53 10.88
C ARG A 84 2.27 4.84 10.19
N GLU A 85 1.79 6.07 10.28
CA GLU A 85 0.58 6.51 9.58
C GLU A 85 0.89 6.94 8.14
N LEU A 86 2.01 7.64 7.93
CA LEU A 86 2.46 8.02 6.59
C LEU A 86 2.66 6.82 5.67
N ILE A 87 3.28 5.74 6.15
CA ILE A 87 3.49 4.53 5.34
C ILE A 87 2.19 3.79 4.99
N ARG A 88 1.08 4.06 5.68
CA ARG A 88 -0.24 3.51 5.36
C ARG A 88 -0.97 4.27 4.28
N VAL A 89 -0.54 5.49 3.98
CA VAL A 89 -1.13 6.28 2.89
C VAL A 89 -0.82 5.62 1.53
N PRO A 90 -1.85 5.29 0.71
CA PRO A 90 -1.62 4.88 -0.67
C PRO A 90 -0.83 5.94 -1.42
N GLY A 91 0.17 5.53 -2.20
CA GLY A 91 1.04 6.47 -2.91
C GLY A 91 2.25 6.99 -2.11
N ILE A 92 2.32 6.77 -0.80
CA ILE A 92 3.52 7.04 0.01
C ILE A 92 4.28 5.73 0.23
N GLY A 93 5.51 5.67 -0.27
CA GLY A 93 6.43 4.57 -0.03
C GLY A 93 7.19 4.72 1.28
N VAL A 94 7.87 3.67 1.72
CA VAL A 94 8.68 3.67 2.96
C VAL A 94 9.75 4.76 2.89
N LYS A 95 10.48 4.85 1.77
CA LYS A 95 11.50 5.88 1.57
C LYS A 95 10.90 7.29 1.62
N SER A 96 9.81 7.54 0.88
CA SER A 96 9.16 8.84 0.86
C SER A 96 8.65 9.25 2.25
N ALA A 97 8.13 8.30 3.05
CA ALA A 97 7.70 8.56 4.43
C ALA A 97 8.89 8.99 5.33
N HIS A 98 10.03 8.33 5.21
CA HIS A 98 11.25 8.73 5.93
C HIS A 98 11.73 10.11 5.52
N ASP A 99 11.75 10.42 4.22
CA ASP A 99 12.14 11.71 3.68
C ASP A 99 11.20 12.82 4.18
N ILE A 100 9.87 12.57 4.20
CA ILE A 100 8.89 13.50 4.76
C ILE A 100 9.20 13.82 6.22
N VAL A 101 9.40 12.80 7.06
CA VAL A 101 9.69 12.98 8.49
C VAL A 101 10.98 13.75 8.72
N SER A 102 12.01 13.51 7.89
CA SER A 102 13.28 14.21 7.99
C SER A 102 13.18 15.69 7.59
N ILE A 103 12.59 15.96 6.42
CA ILE A 103 12.53 17.31 5.84
C ILE A 103 11.63 18.24 6.65
N ARG A 104 10.46 17.76 7.11
CA ARG A 104 9.51 18.61 7.85
C ARG A 104 10.06 19.15 9.17
N LYS A 105 11.10 18.51 9.75
CA LYS A 105 11.80 19.01 10.94
C LYS A 105 12.51 20.34 10.69
N GLN A 106 12.95 20.57 9.47
CA GLN A 106 13.64 21.80 9.07
C GLN A 106 12.65 22.79 8.44
N LYS A 107 11.80 22.31 7.56
CA LYS A 107 10.82 23.12 6.83
C LYS A 107 9.53 22.35 6.62
N PRO A 108 8.41 22.78 7.17
CA PRO A 108 7.10 22.16 6.94
C PRO A 108 6.71 22.21 5.46
N PHE A 109 6.01 21.18 5.02
CA PHE A 109 5.41 21.14 3.68
C PHE A 109 4.25 22.13 3.58
N SER A 110 4.12 22.77 2.42
CA SER A 110 3.07 23.75 2.14
C SER A 110 2.19 23.37 0.94
N ASN A 111 2.64 22.45 0.11
CA ASN A 111 1.90 22.01 -1.08
C ASN A 111 2.31 20.60 -1.51
N LYS A 112 1.51 20.00 -2.38
CA LYS A 112 1.67 18.63 -2.89
C LYS A 112 2.88 18.46 -3.81
N GLU A 113 3.28 19.50 -4.53
CA GLU A 113 4.43 19.44 -5.43
C GLU A 113 5.73 19.11 -4.67
N GLN A 114 5.84 19.58 -3.43
CA GLN A 114 6.97 19.23 -2.59
C GLN A 114 7.00 17.72 -2.26
N LEU A 115 5.83 17.12 -2.04
CA LEU A 115 5.71 15.67 -1.80
C LEU A 115 6.01 14.85 -3.06
N LYS A 116 5.55 15.32 -4.22
CA LYS A 116 5.80 14.67 -5.52
C LYS A 116 7.31 14.54 -5.79
N ARG A 117 8.10 15.56 -5.44
CA ARG A 117 9.57 15.53 -5.57
C ARG A 117 10.23 14.45 -4.70
N LEU A 118 9.56 13.98 -3.66
CA LEU A 118 10.02 12.89 -2.79
C LEU A 118 9.55 11.51 -3.26
N GLY A 119 8.93 11.43 -4.45
CA GLY A 119 8.44 10.18 -5.02
C GLY A 119 7.05 9.76 -4.51
N VAL A 120 6.31 10.68 -3.89
CA VAL A 120 4.89 10.42 -3.54
C VAL A 120 4.06 10.44 -4.82
N VAL A 121 3.26 9.39 -5.01
CA VAL A 121 2.27 9.30 -6.10
C VAL A 121 1.02 10.07 -5.67
N ILE A 122 0.94 11.35 -6.02
CA ILE A 122 -0.08 12.27 -5.53
C ILE A 122 -1.49 11.80 -5.89
N GLU A 123 -1.71 11.30 -7.09
CA GLU A 123 -3.01 10.82 -7.57
C GLU A 123 -3.60 9.72 -6.66
N ARG A 124 -2.72 8.95 -6.02
CA ARG A 124 -3.11 7.91 -5.07
C ARG A 124 -3.21 8.41 -3.63
N ALA A 125 -2.35 9.35 -3.26
CA ALA A 125 -2.24 9.84 -1.88
C ALA A 125 -3.30 10.89 -1.52
N ASP A 126 -3.74 11.67 -2.48
CA ASP A 126 -4.57 12.86 -2.31
C ASP A 126 -5.82 12.67 -1.43
N PRO A 127 -6.64 11.63 -1.60
CA PRO A 127 -7.81 11.41 -0.75
C PRO A 127 -7.48 11.11 0.71
N TYR A 128 -6.23 10.78 1.02
CA TYR A 128 -5.80 10.26 2.32
C TYR A 128 -4.88 11.20 3.09
N ILE A 129 -4.55 12.38 2.52
CA ILE A 129 -3.62 13.33 3.14
C ILE A 129 -4.24 14.72 3.26
N LYS A 130 -3.70 15.49 4.21
CA LYS A 130 -3.92 16.94 4.32
C LYS A 130 -2.59 17.63 4.65
N ILE A 131 -2.49 18.90 4.28
CA ILE A 131 -1.33 19.75 4.55
C ILE A 131 -1.83 21.01 5.25
N LYS A 132 -1.33 21.28 6.47
CA LYS A 132 -1.74 22.41 7.31
C LYS A 132 -3.26 22.46 7.60
N GLY A 133 -3.88 21.29 7.74
CA GLY A 133 -5.31 21.17 8.01
C GLY A 133 -6.23 21.39 6.81
N GLU A 134 -5.70 21.74 5.64
CA GLU A 134 -6.48 21.97 4.42
C GLU A 134 -6.55 20.69 3.58
N TYR A 135 -7.77 20.29 3.22
CA TYR A 135 -8.01 19.36 2.13
C TYR A 135 -7.75 20.07 0.82
N GLN A 136 -6.69 19.68 0.13
CA GLN A 136 -6.52 20.16 -1.25
C GLN A 136 -7.25 19.19 -2.18
N THR A 137 -8.56 19.27 -2.22
CA THR A 137 -9.35 18.65 -3.28
C THR A 137 -9.10 19.44 -4.56
N THR A 138 -8.20 18.97 -5.38
CA THR A 138 -8.18 19.35 -6.79
C THR A 138 -9.25 18.54 -7.50
N PHE A 139 -10.48 19.04 -7.49
CA PHE A 139 -11.41 18.72 -8.55
C PHE A 139 -11.11 19.69 -9.68
N ASP A 140 -10.18 19.34 -10.56
CA ASP A 140 -10.11 19.94 -11.88
C ASP A 140 -11.20 19.30 -12.72
N PHE A 141 -12.24 20.05 -12.93
CA PHE A 141 -13.23 19.76 -13.95
C PHE A 141 -12.72 20.17 -15.32
#